data_506913ec984dfe546a0e70731b7ade1c
#
_entry.id   506913ec984dfe546a0e70731b7ade1c
#
_cell.length_a   1.000
_cell.length_b   1.000
_cell.length_c   1.000
_cell.angle_alpha   90.00
_cell.angle_beta   90.00
_cell.angle_gamma   90.00
#
_symmetry.space_group_name_H-M   'P 1'
#
loop_
_entity.id
_entity.type
_entity.pdbx_description
1 polymer ?
#
loop_
_entity_poly.entity_id
_entity_poly.type
_entity_poly.pdbx_seq_one_letter_code
_entity_poly.pdbx_strand_id
1 'polypeptide(L)'
;MVSVRQAILDDSAAISALFQARIPAWQRLAPDGGVETVRYDDLTVYERWTHGGPWMSLETAAIALARLLHGVGLAVVAERDGEIVGYLEAYPGYEPVPFGAHLHLAHVITYPDDSDSGAVADALLRRASEVVAHLPDKRLTVSLAADMGDDAQFYRERGFAPLTSVRRYVMPTKAGQGFYQVAEHTSSGVNQIEGWQMPAGRIESASMLWESVWVSIWEVIPQLSERGIQRVKLVASGQEMLLCVQPVPHDPRTLDVWAWSARPMTGVLLTAVRDWAHRQKYRAVRMVVDENTAKLFGNDAEGDPFSRSIWSRRT
;
A
#
# COMPACT_ATOMS: atom_id res chain seq x y z
N MET A 1 0.76 -26.02 20.40
CA MET A 1 0.83 -26.25 18.92
C MET A 1 0.20 -25.05 18.25
N VAL A 2 0.80 -24.54 17.15
CA VAL A 2 0.21 -23.40 16.40
C VAL A 2 -0.77 -23.95 15.35
N SER A 3 -2.00 -23.49 15.39
CA SER A 3 -3.04 -23.70 14.37
C SER A 3 -3.26 -22.42 13.55
N VAL A 4 -3.68 -22.56 12.29
CA VAL A 4 -3.89 -21.42 11.38
C VAL A 4 -5.29 -21.51 10.78
N ARG A 5 -6.05 -20.42 10.88
CA ARG A 5 -7.42 -20.32 10.32
C ARG A 5 -7.66 -18.98 9.64
N GLN A 6 -8.72 -18.89 8.86
CA GLN A 6 -9.21 -17.59 8.39
C GLN A 6 -9.64 -16.73 9.59
N ALA A 7 -9.33 -15.44 9.51
CA ALA A 7 -9.80 -14.48 10.50
C ALA A 7 -11.33 -14.29 10.42
N ILE A 8 -11.93 -13.94 11.55
CA ILE A 8 -13.32 -13.53 11.68
C ILE A 8 -13.38 -12.12 12.29
N LEU A 9 -14.52 -11.46 12.21
CA LEU A 9 -14.63 -10.06 12.67
C LEU A 9 -14.28 -9.88 14.15
N ASP A 10 -14.61 -10.87 14.97
CA ASP A 10 -14.33 -10.86 16.42
C ASP A 10 -12.81 -10.87 16.73
N ASP A 11 -11.97 -11.23 15.76
CA ASP A 11 -10.51 -11.22 15.91
C ASP A 11 -9.91 -9.80 15.85
N SER A 12 -10.70 -8.77 15.50
CA SER A 12 -10.23 -7.40 15.27
C SER A 12 -9.42 -6.83 16.43
N ALA A 13 -9.85 -7.10 17.68
CA ALA A 13 -9.18 -6.62 18.87
C ALA A 13 -7.81 -7.28 19.05
N ALA A 14 -7.72 -8.59 18.88
CA ALA A 14 -6.48 -9.35 19.01
C ALA A 14 -5.49 -9.01 17.89
N ILE A 15 -5.98 -8.85 16.66
CA ILE A 15 -5.15 -8.41 15.52
C ILE A 15 -4.61 -6.99 15.78
N SER A 16 -5.47 -6.05 16.21
CA SER A 16 -5.02 -4.70 16.56
C SER A 16 -3.94 -4.71 17.66
N ALA A 17 -4.09 -5.57 18.68
CA ALA A 17 -3.10 -5.71 19.75
C ALA A 17 -1.73 -6.19 19.23
N LEU A 18 -1.68 -7.11 18.25
CA LEU A 18 -0.43 -7.54 17.59
C LEU A 18 0.34 -6.37 16.95
N PHE A 19 -0.37 -5.48 16.26
CA PHE A 19 0.24 -4.31 15.64
C PHE A 19 0.69 -3.29 16.68
N GLN A 20 -0.15 -3.01 17.69
CA GLN A 20 0.15 -2.08 18.77
C GLN A 20 1.38 -2.50 19.59
N ALA A 21 1.58 -3.81 19.80
CA ALA A 21 2.73 -4.34 20.50
C ALA A 21 4.08 -4.01 19.84
N ARG A 22 4.07 -3.59 18.58
CA ARG A 22 5.27 -3.18 17.83
C ARG A 22 5.58 -1.68 17.95
N ILE A 23 4.69 -0.90 18.59
CA ILE A 23 4.87 0.55 18.75
C ILE A 23 5.68 0.80 20.02
N PRO A 24 6.92 1.28 19.92
CA PRO A 24 7.79 1.46 21.08
C PRO A 24 7.33 2.63 21.99
N ALA A 25 6.71 3.65 21.39
CA ALA A 25 6.19 4.79 22.11
C ALA A 25 5.07 5.47 21.30
N TRP A 26 3.96 5.77 21.96
CA TRP A 26 2.88 6.54 21.37
C TRP A 26 3.21 8.02 21.44
N GLN A 27 3.07 8.71 20.33
CA GLN A 27 3.48 10.11 20.18
C GLN A 27 2.41 10.92 19.46
N ARG A 28 2.37 12.21 19.74
CA ARG A 28 1.59 13.18 18.95
C ARG A 28 2.38 14.45 18.72
N LEU A 29 1.94 15.23 17.74
CA LEU A 29 2.43 16.58 17.51
C LEU A 29 1.75 17.52 18.50
N ALA A 30 2.54 18.17 19.35
CA ALA A 30 2.06 19.18 20.29
C ALA A 30 1.72 20.50 19.57
N PRO A 31 0.88 21.38 20.16
CA PRO A 31 0.50 22.65 19.54
C PRO A 31 1.67 23.60 19.23
N ASP A 32 2.78 23.45 19.94
CA ASP A 32 4.01 24.21 19.71
C ASP A 32 4.90 23.64 18.59
N GLY A 33 4.48 22.53 17.97
CA GLY A 33 5.21 21.84 16.92
C GLY A 33 6.22 20.79 17.43
N GLY A 34 6.33 20.62 18.75
CA GLY A 34 7.13 19.55 19.33
C GLY A 34 6.46 18.17 19.23
N VAL A 35 7.23 17.11 19.45
CA VAL A 35 6.70 15.74 19.56
C VAL A 35 6.68 15.35 21.03
N GLU A 36 5.52 14.98 21.53
CA GLU A 36 5.36 14.51 22.91
C GLU A 36 4.95 13.04 22.98
N THR A 37 5.49 12.31 23.94
CA THR A 37 5.07 10.95 24.27
C THR A 37 3.83 10.99 25.15
N VAL A 38 2.82 10.23 24.78
CA VAL A 38 1.53 10.20 25.48
C VAL A 38 1.05 8.76 25.67
N ARG A 39 -0.01 8.57 26.45
CA ARG A 39 -0.66 7.26 26.57
C ARG A 39 -1.53 7.00 25.34
N TYR A 40 -1.69 5.73 24.99
CA TYR A 40 -2.57 5.30 23.91
C TYR A 40 -4.00 5.88 24.01
N ASP A 41 -4.56 5.86 25.23
CA ASP A 41 -5.93 6.33 25.48
C ASP A 41 -6.13 7.84 25.28
N ASP A 42 -5.04 8.61 25.36
CA ASP A 42 -5.05 10.06 25.20
C ASP A 42 -4.95 10.49 23.72
N LEU A 43 -4.76 9.52 22.80
CA LEU A 43 -4.69 9.75 21.36
C LEU A 43 -6.07 9.69 20.71
N THR A 44 -6.30 10.57 19.77
CA THR A 44 -7.46 10.49 18.84
C THR A 44 -7.29 9.31 17.87
N VAL A 45 -8.37 8.90 17.20
CA VAL A 45 -8.31 7.87 16.15
C VAL A 45 -7.32 8.26 15.04
N TYR A 46 -7.28 9.53 14.65
CA TYR A 46 -6.33 10.03 13.66
C TYR A 46 -4.86 9.91 14.12
N GLU A 47 -4.57 10.32 15.36
CA GLU A 47 -3.22 10.22 15.92
C GLU A 47 -2.78 8.76 16.03
N ARG A 48 -3.64 7.84 16.48
CA ARG A 48 -3.36 6.40 16.46
C ARG A 48 -3.07 5.91 15.04
N TRP A 49 -3.90 6.32 14.07
CA TRP A 49 -3.70 5.97 12.66
C TRP A 49 -2.32 6.36 12.11
N THR A 50 -1.77 7.51 12.50
CA THR A 50 -0.45 7.96 12.04
C THR A 50 0.71 7.05 12.45
N HIS A 51 0.50 6.14 13.42
CA HIS A 51 1.50 5.19 13.89
C HIS A 51 1.57 3.89 13.07
N GLY A 52 0.64 3.62 12.18
CA GLY A 52 0.69 2.39 11.39
C GLY A 52 -0.61 2.05 10.65
N GLY A 53 -1.50 3.03 10.47
CA GLY A 53 -2.72 2.85 9.67
C GLY A 53 -3.87 2.15 10.39
N PRO A 54 -4.65 1.35 9.66
CA PRO A 54 -5.94 0.85 10.13
C PRO A 54 -5.86 -0.06 11.37
N TRP A 55 -4.76 -0.73 11.60
CA TRP A 55 -4.62 -1.68 12.69
C TRP A 55 -4.28 -1.04 14.04
N MET A 56 -4.10 0.30 14.09
CA MET A 56 -3.70 1.02 15.30
C MET A 56 -4.85 1.33 16.27
N SER A 57 -6.09 1.07 15.91
CA SER A 57 -7.24 1.16 16.82
C SER A 57 -8.28 0.08 16.51
N LEU A 58 -9.08 -0.28 17.50
CA LEU A 58 -10.12 -1.30 17.33
C LEU A 58 -11.15 -0.87 16.28
N GLU A 59 -11.54 0.40 16.29
CA GLU A 59 -12.55 0.95 15.39
C GLU A 59 -12.11 0.83 13.92
N THR A 60 -10.88 1.21 13.63
CA THR A 60 -10.35 1.13 12.27
C THR A 60 -9.99 -0.30 11.87
N ALA A 61 -9.50 -1.12 12.81
CA ALA A 61 -9.21 -2.54 12.58
C ALA A 61 -10.48 -3.33 12.23
N ALA A 62 -11.59 -3.10 12.92
CA ALA A 62 -12.85 -3.76 12.62
C ALA A 62 -13.37 -3.42 11.21
N ILE A 63 -13.26 -2.15 10.79
CA ILE A 63 -13.63 -1.72 9.43
C ILE A 63 -12.71 -2.36 8.38
N ALA A 64 -11.38 -2.35 8.61
CA ALA A 64 -10.40 -2.96 7.71
C ALA A 64 -10.63 -4.46 7.55
N LEU A 65 -10.81 -5.18 8.68
CA LEU A 65 -11.04 -6.61 8.66
C LEU A 65 -12.38 -6.95 8.00
N ALA A 66 -13.46 -6.24 8.31
CA ALA A 66 -14.75 -6.44 7.65
C ALA A 66 -14.63 -6.30 6.13
N ARG A 67 -13.87 -5.30 5.66
CA ARG A 67 -13.62 -5.11 4.24
C ARG A 67 -12.81 -6.25 3.62
N LEU A 68 -11.75 -6.71 4.29
CA LEU A 68 -10.95 -7.85 3.83
C LEU A 68 -11.81 -9.11 3.70
N LEU A 69 -12.66 -9.38 4.67
CA LEU A 69 -13.52 -10.56 4.69
C LEU A 69 -14.62 -10.54 3.61
N HIS A 70 -15.06 -9.34 3.17
CA HIS A 70 -16.04 -9.17 2.09
C HIS A 70 -15.42 -8.91 0.72
N GLY A 71 -14.12 -8.57 0.67
CA GLY A 71 -13.39 -8.25 -0.53
C GLY A 71 -12.57 -9.41 -1.10
N VAL A 72 -11.51 -9.06 -1.83
CA VAL A 72 -10.59 -10.04 -2.45
C VAL A 72 -9.41 -10.38 -1.55
N GLY A 73 -9.23 -9.68 -0.44
CA GLY A 73 -8.11 -9.89 0.47
C GLY A 73 -8.20 -11.20 1.25
N LEU A 74 -7.06 -11.67 1.71
CA LEU A 74 -6.90 -12.83 2.58
C LEU A 74 -6.48 -12.35 3.97
N ALA A 75 -7.28 -12.66 4.98
CA ALA A 75 -6.98 -12.43 6.38
C ALA A 75 -6.88 -13.76 7.12
N VAL A 76 -5.74 -14.05 7.72
CA VAL A 76 -5.43 -15.32 8.39
C VAL A 76 -4.81 -15.05 9.74
N VAL A 77 -5.27 -15.77 10.76
CA VAL A 77 -4.70 -15.73 12.12
C VAL A 77 -4.02 -17.04 12.47
N ALA A 78 -2.96 -16.94 13.27
CA ALA A 78 -2.33 -18.07 13.92
C ALA A 78 -2.70 -18.06 15.40
N GLU A 79 -3.15 -19.22 15.88
CA GLU A 79 -3.58 -19.41 17.28
C GLU A 79 -2.66 -20.39 18.00
N ARG A 80 -2.42 -20.11 19.27
CA ARG A 80 -1.74 -20.98 20.21
C ARG A 80 -2.50 -20.94 21.55
N ASP A 81 -2.93 -22.11 22.00
CA ASP A 81 -3.67 -22.28 23.27
C ASP A 81 -4.93 -21.41 23.37
N GLY A 82 -5.59 -21.16 22.22
CA GLY A 82 -6.83 -20.37 22.12
C GLY A 82 -6.59 -18.87 21.98
N GLU A 83 -5.34 -18.41 21.95
CA GLU A 83 -4.98 -16.99 21.77
C GLU A 83 -4.38 -16.73 20.40
N ILE A 84 -4.71 -15.59 19.80
CA ILE A 84 -4.13 -15.16 18.53
C ILE A 84 -2.72 -14.63 18.79
N VAL A 85 -1.72 -15.30 18.19
CA VAL A 85 -0.29 -14.98 18.31
C VAL A 85 0.34 -14.49 17.01
N GLY A 86 -0.41 -14.49 15.90
CA GLY A 86 0.06 -14.00 14.63
C GLY A 86 -1.05 -13.68 13.65
N TYR A 87 -0.75 -12.83 12.67
CA TYR A 87 -1.69 -12.38 11.65
C TYR A 87 -0.98 -12.26 10.29
N LEU A 88 -1.69 -12.66 9.24
CA LEU A 88 -1.27 -12.46 7.86
C LEU A 88 -2.40 -11.80 7.07
N GLU A 89 -2.02 -10.77 6.33
CA GLU A 89 -2.86 -10.07 5.36
C GLU A 89 -2.24 -10.16 3.97
N ALA A 90 -3.03 -10.56 2.99
CA ALA A 90 -2.54 -10.66 1.63
C ALA A 90 -3.61 -10.35 0.59
N TYR A 91 -3.17 -9.95 -0.60
CA TYR A 91 -4.04 -9.56 -1.72
C TYR A 91 -3.64 -10.30 -2.99
N PRO A 92 -4.58 -10.98 -3.69
CA PRO A 92 -4.33 -11.53 -5.01
C PRO A 92 -4.13 -10.39 -6.00
N GLY A 93 -3.19 -10.56 -6.92
CA GLY A 93 -2.90 -9.62 -7.99
C GLY A 93 -2.69 -10.33 -9.33
N TYR A 94 -3.17 -9.69 -10.39
CA TYR A 94 -2.98 -10.11 -11.77
C TYR A 94 -2.40 -8.92 -12.54
N GLU A 95 -1.10 -8.93 -12.70
CA GLU A 95 -0.37 -7.83 -13.30
C GLU A 95 0.52 -8.33 -14.44
N PRO A 96 0.98 -7.44 -15.35
CA PRO A 96 1.98 -7.82 -16.34
C PRO A 96 3.31 -8.26 -15.70
N VAL A 97 4.17 -8.87 -16.50
CA VAL A 97 5.56 -9.16 -16.12
C VAL A 97 6.23 -7.88 -15.58
N PRO A 98 6.99 -7.96 -14.46
CA PRO A 98 7.55 -9.16 -13.85
C PRO A 98 6.67 -9.82 -12.77
N PHE A 99 5.51 -9.28 -12.44
CA PHE A 99 4.68 -9.75 -11.32
C PHE A 99 3.89 -11.02 -11.66
N GLY A 100 3.14 -11.02 -12.75
CA GLY A 100 2.24 -12.12 -13.10
C GLY A 100 1.06 -12.27 -12.15
N ALA A 101 0.48 -13.46 -12.09
CA ALA A 101 -0.50 -13.83 -11.08
C ALA A 101 0.22 -14.12 -9.75
N HIS A 102 -0.11 -13.37 -8.70
CA HIS A 102 0.59 -13.45 -7.42
C HIS A 102 -0.33 -13.23 -6.23
N LEU A 103 0.12 -13.60 -5.05
CA LEU A 103 -0.46 -13.20 -3.78
C LEU A 103 0.54 -12.27 -3.08
N HIS A 104 0.15 -11.02 -2.88
CA HIS A 104 0.96 -10.01 -2.22
C HIS A 104 0.74 -10.05 -0.72
N LEU A 105 1.81 -10.26 0.03
CA LEU A 105 1.81 -10.23 1.49
C LEU A 105 1.92 -8.78 1.96
N ALA A 106 0.81 -8.22 2.43
CA ALA A 106 0.78 -6.87 3.01
C ALA A 106 1.37 -6.86 4.42
N HIS A 107 0.97 -7.86 5.21
CA HIS A 107 1.41 -8.00 6.59
C HIS A 107 1.67 -9.47 6.95
N VAL A 108 2.76 -9.71 7.66
CA VAL A 108 3.03 -10.94 8.41
C VAL A 108 3.49 -10.49 9.81
N ILE A 109 2.61 -10.54 10.78
CA ILE A 109 2.81 -9.94 12.11
C ILE A 109 2.73 -11.02 13.18
N THR A 110 3.69 -10.95 14.11
CA THR A 110 3.73 -11.74 15.34
C THR A 110 4.10 -10.84 16.51
N TYR A 111 3.91 -11.27 17.73
CA TYR A 111 4.41 -10.51 18.89
C TYR A 111 5.95 -10.42 18.84
N PRO A 112 6.54 -9.23 19.09
CA PRO A 112 7.98 -9.03 18.98
C PRO A 112 8.78 -9.84 20.02
N ASP A 113 8.22 -10.05 21.21
CA ASP A 113 8.88 -10.74 22.33
C ASP A 113 8.54 -12.23 22.39
N ASP A 114 7.81 -12.78 21.41
CA ASP A 114 7.48 -14.21 21.36
C ASP A 114 8.68 -15.00 20.83
N SER A 115 9.26 -15.87 21.67
CA SER A 115 10.38 -16.76 21.29
C SER A 115 10.06 -17.68 20.11
N ASP A 116 8.77 -17.99 19.89
CA ASP A 116 8.29 -18.83 18.81
C ASP A 116 7.79 -18.03 17.60
N SER A 117 8.02 -16.72 17.57
CA SER A 117 7.57 -15.80 16.50
C SER A 117 7.94 -16.30 15.10
N GLY A 118 9.14 -16.87 14.95
CA GLY A 118 9.59 -17.47 13.68
C GLY A 118 8.72 -18.66 13.25
N ALA A 119 8.39 -19.57 14.15
CA ALA A 119 7.53 -20.73 13.85
C ALA A 119 6.09 -20.31 13.53
N VAL A 120 5.58 -19.27 14.21
CA VAL A 120 4.27 -18.66 13.93
C VAL A 120 4.25 -18.07 12.51
N ALA A 121 5.26 -17.26 12.17
CA ALA A 121 5.38 -16.66 10.84
C ALA A 121 5.50 -17.73 9.74
N ASP A 122 6.25 -18.82 9.98
CA ASP A 122 6.38 -19.94 9.04
C ASP A 122 5.05 -20.66 8.82
N ALA A 123 4.21 -20.81 9.85
CA ALA A 123 2.88 -21.37 9.73
C ALA A 123 1.95 -20.49 8.88
N LEU A 124 1.98 -19.17 9.08
CA LEU A 124 1.24 -18.18 8.29
C LEU A 124 1.69 -18.18 6.81
N LEU A 125 3.00 -18.18 6.57
CA LEU A 125 3.57 -18.21 5.20
C LEU A 125 3.28 -19.51 4.48
N ARG A 126 3.18 -20.66 5.20
CA ARG A 126 2.75 -21.94 4.64
C ARG A 126 1.31 -21.84 4.16
N ARG A 127 0.43 -21.25 4.97
CA ARG A 127 -0.97 -21.01 4.58
C ARG A 127 -1.09 -20.14 3.33
N ALA A 128 -0.31 -19.06 3.24
CA ALA A 128 -0.24 -18.24 2.03
C ALA A 128 0.26 -19.03 0.82
N SER A 129 1.25 -19.94 1.02
CA SER A 129 1.78 -20.80 -0.04
C SER A 129 0.74 -21.80 -0.55
N GLU A 130 -0.12 -22.32 0.30
CA GLU A 130 -1.25 -23.19 -0.09
C GLU A 130 -2.24 -22.43 -0.97
N VAL A 131 -2.57 -21.18 -0.60
CA VAL A 131 -3.49 -20.33 -1.38
C VAL A 131 -2.89 -20.03 -2.76
N VAL A 132 -1.64 -19.61 -2.81
CA VAL A 132 -1.00 -19.22 -4.07
C VAL A 132 -0.71 -20.41 -4.98
N ALA A 133 -0.67 -21.63 -4.46
CA ALA A 133 -0.49 -22.84 -5.27
C ALA A 133 -1.57 -23.04 -6.35
N HIS A 134 -2.74 -22.40 -6.17
CA HIS A 134 -3.84 -22.39 -7.14
C HIS A 134 -3.71 -21.30 -8.21
N LEU A 135 -2.78 -20.34 -8.05
CA LEU A 135 -2.53 -19.30 -9.06
C LEU A 135 -1.57 -19.81 -10.14
N PRO A 136 -1.70 -19.34 -11.39
CA PRO A 136 -0.86 -19.78 -12.52
C PRO A 136 0.64 -19.66 -12.25
N ASP A 137 1.10 -18.54 -11.71
CA ASP A 137 2.52 -18.26 -11.48
C ASP A 137 3.04 -18.72 -10.12
N LYS A 138 2.14 -19.16 -9.23
CA LYS A 138 2.46 -19.65 -7.87
C LYS A 138 3.42 -18.74 -7.13
N ARG A 139 3.18 -17.44 -7.17
CA ARG A 139 4.10 -16.42 -6.70
C ARG A 139 3.58 -15.71 -5.46
N LEU A 140 4.40 -15.65 -4.43
CA LEU A 140 4.25 -14.71 -3.31
C LEU A 140 5.10 -13.47 -3.59
N THR A 141 4.60 -12.29 -3.23
CA THR A 141 5.35 -11.04 -3.28
C THR A 141 5.23 -10.30 -1.95
N VAL A 142 6.22 -9.46 -1.62
CA VAL A 142 6.24 -8.58 -0.44
C VAL A 142 6.97 -7.30 -0.79
N SER A 143 6.59 -6.19 -0.18
CA SER A 143 7.26 -4.90 -0.33
C SER A 143 8.03 -4.55 0.94
N LEU A 144 9.34 -4.31 0.82
CA LEU A 144 10.23 -4.03 1.93
C LEU A 144 10.78 -2.61 1.81
N ALA A 145 10.86 -1.89 2.93
CA ALA A 145 11.60 -0.63 2.96
C ALA A 145 13.10 -0.90 2.77
N ALA A 146 13.81 0.01 2.11
CA ALA A 146 15.22 -0.22 1.75
C ALA A 146 16.17 -0.30 2.96
N ASP A 147 15.77 0.29 4.08
CA ASP A 147 16.53 0.37 5.33
C ASP A 147 16.19 -0.74 6.35
N MET A 148 15.24 -1.63 6.02
CA MET A 148 14.80 -2.72 6.91
C MET A 148 15.63 -3.98 6.70
N GLY A 149 16.88 -3.97 7.21
CA GLY A 149 17.81 -5.09 7.06
C GLY A 149 17.31 -6.41 7.65
N ASP A 150 16.67 -6.37 8.82
CA ASP A 150 16.17 -7.56 9.51
C ASP A 150 14.98 -8.19 8.76
N ASP A 151 14.05 -7.37 8.24
CA ASP A 151 12.96 -7.87 7.42
C ASP A 151 13.48 -8.51 6.11
N ALA A 152 14.46 -7.88 5.47
CA ALA A 152 15.08 -8.43 4.28
C ALA A 152 15.77 -9.77 4.56
N GLN A 153 16.42 -9.93 5.73
CA GLN A 153 17.01 -11.20 6.14
C GLN A 153 15.93 -12.26 6.38
N PHE A 154 14.88 -11.90 7.13
CA PHE A 154 13.74 -12.78 7.41
C PHE A 154 13.15 -13.38 6.12
N TYR A 155 12.88 -12.54 5.11
CA TYR A 155 12.32 -13.01 3.85
C TYR A 155 13.34 -13.76 2.99
N ARG A 156 14.62 -13.37 3.00
CA ARG A 156 15.68 -14.08 2.28
C ARG A 156 15.85 -15.52 2.77
N GLU A 157 15.85 -15.72 4.09
CA GLU A 157 15.94 -17.05 4.70
C GLU A 157 14.77 -17.96 4.31
N ARG A 158 13.63 -17.35 3.93
CA ARG A 158 12.42 -18.04 3.47
C ARG A 158 12.30 -18.12 1.94
N GLY A 159 13.42 -17.88 1.23
CA GLY A 159 13.51 -18.07 -0.22
C GLY A 159 12.97 -16.95 -1.07
N PHE A 160 12.69 -15.77 -0.50
CA PHE A 160 12.37 -14.58 -1.28
C PHE A 160 13.63 -13.94 -1.85
N ALA A 161 13.50 -13.37 -3.06
CA ALA A 161 14.56 -12.65 -3.74
C ALA A 161 14.03 -11.34 -4.32
N PRO A 162 14.87 -10.31 -4.47
CA PRO A 162 14.49 -9.05 -5.11
C PRO A 162 13.90 -9.28 -6.51
N LEU A 163 12.78 -8.67 -6.80
CA LEU A 163 12.09 -8.69 -8.09
C LEU A 163 12.24 -7.37 -8.82
N THR A 164 11.98 -6.28 -8.12
CA THR A 164 12.12 -4.90 -8.63
C THR A 164 12.26 -3.93 -7.47
N SER A 165 12.65 -2.70 -7.77
CA SER A 165 12.68 -1.61 -6.80
C SER A 165 11.92 -0.39 -7.33
N VAL A 166 11.40 0.40 -6.39
CA VAL A 166 10.72 1.66 -6.68
C VAL A 166 11.29 2.75 -5.80
N ARG A 167 11.31 3.97 -6.32
CA ARG A 167 11.79 5.15 -5.61
C ARG A 167 10.84 6.32 -5.80
N ARG A 168 10.79 7.19 -4.81
CA ARG A 168 9.98 8.41 -4.86
C ARG A 168 10.73 9.53 -5.56
N TYR A 169 10.01 10.25 -6.40
CA TYR A 169 10.49 11.43 -7.12
C TYR A 169 9.49 12.56 -6.98
N VAL A 170 10.02 13.77 -6.91
CA VAL A 170 9.25 15.01 -6.97
C VAL A 170 9.59 15.70 -8.28
N MET A 171 8.58 16.11 -9.01
CA MET A 171 8.73 16.72 -10.32
C MET A 171 7.84 17.96 -10.45
N PRO A 172 8.34 19.12 -10.92
CA PRO A 172 7.55 20.31 -11.12
C PRO A 172 6.43 20.05 -12.14
N THR A 173 5.25 20.61 -11.90
CA THR A 173 4.20 20.67 -12.89
C THR A 173 4.60 21.62 -14.02
N LYS A 174 4.09 21.38 -15.22
CA LYS A 174 4.48 22.16 -16.39
C LYS A 174 3.31 22.24 -17.37
N ALA A 175 3.01 23.44 -17.86
CA ALA A 175 2.06 23.61 -18.95
C ALA A 175 2.54 22.83 -20.18
N GLY A 176 1.67 21.96 -20.70
CA GLY A 176 1.91 21.14 -21.88
C GLY A 176 1.05 21.59 -23.06
N GLN A 177 1.40 21.12 -24.24
CA GLN A 177 0.62 21.33 -25.47
C GLN A 177 -0.12 20.06 -25.93
N GLY A 178 -0.14 19.01 -25.09
CA GLY A 178 -0.74 17.73 -25.44
C GLY A 178 -2.27 17.77 -25.39
N PHE A 179 -2.90 17.06 -26.34
CA PHE A 179 -4.33 16.79 -26.26
C PHE A 179 -4.58 15.61 -25.34
N TYR A 180 -5.36 15.82 -24.30
CA TYR A 180 -5.81 14.78 -23.38
C TYR A 180 -7.21 15.11 -22.88
N GLN A 181 -7.89 14.10 -22.36
CA GLN A 181 -9.19 14.23 -21.70
C GLN A 181 -9.06 13.75 -20.27
N VAL A 182 -9.71 14.46 -19.37
CA VAL A 182 -9.83 14.05 -17.97
C VAL A 182 -11.28 14.11 -17.58
N ALA A 183 -11.77 13.05 -16.98
CA ALA A 183 -13.10 12.96 -16.41
C ALA A 183 -13.04 12.36 -15.01
N GLU A 184 -13.90 12.81 -14.14
CA GLU A 184 -14.09 12.17 -12.83
C GLU A 184 -14.48 10.70 -13.03
N HIS A 185 -13.94 9.82 -12.21
CA HIS A 185 -14.17 8.39 -12.30
C HIS A 185 -14.40 7.80 -10.90
N THR A 186 -15.63 7.41 -10.64
CA THR A 186 -16.08 6.93 -9.32
C THR A 186 -16.28 5.42 -9.25
N SER A 187 -16.14 4.70 -10.37
CA SER A 187 -16.31 3.25 -10.38
C SER A 187 -15.22 2.56 -9.55
N SER A 188 -15.60 1.57 -8.75
CA SER A 188 -14.77 0.94 -7.72
C SER A 188 -14.63 -0.59 -7.88
N GLY A 189 -15.09 -1.16 -8.99
CA GLY A 189 -14.99 -2.61 -9.21
C GLY A 189 -13.54 -3.08 -9.33
N VAL A 190 -13.15 -4.08 -8.56
CA VAL A 190 -11.78 -4.65 -8.57
C VAL A 190 -11.38 -5.18 -9.93
N ASN A 191 -12.32 -5.74 -10.68
CA ASN A 191 -12.07 -6.28 -12.02
C ASN A 191 -11.65 -5.23 -13.05
N GLN A 192 -11.76 -3.93 -12.73
CA GLN A 192 -11.35 -2.86 -13.64
C GLN A 192 -9.84 -2.80 -13.86
N ILE A 193 -9.05 -3.24 -12.88
CA ILE A 193 -7.59 -3.21 -12.94
C ILE A 193 -6.97 -4.60 -13.11
N GLU A 194 -7.76 -5.62 -13.36
CA GLU A 194 -7.24 -6.95 -13.64
C GLU A 194 -6.36 -6.93 -14.90
N GLY A 195 -5.13 -7.41 -14.78
CA GLY A 195 -4.14 -7.33 -15.85
C GLY A 195 -3.50 -5.95 -16.05
N TRP A 196 -3.85 -4.96 -15.22
CA TRP A 196 -3.24 -3.63 -15.28
C TRP A 196 -2.00 -3.57 -14.39
N GLN A 197 -1.10 -2.68 -14.74
CA GLN A 197 0.06 -2.33 -13.93
C GLN A 197 -0.14 -1.01 -13.20
N MET A 198 0.72 -0.76 -12.24
CA MET A 198 0.73 0.49 -11.49
C MET A 198 2.03 1.26 -11.79
N PRO A 199 2.01 2.14 -12.82
CA PRO A 199 3.21 2.86 -13.25
C PRO A 199 3.64 3.99 -12.32
N ALA A 200 2.77 4.44 -11.40
CA ALA A 200 3.11 5.42 -10.38
C ALA A 200 2.37 5.14 -9.08
N GLY A 201 3.00 5.49 -7.95
CA GLY A 201 2.44 5.32 -6.60
C GLY A 201 2.61 3.91 -6.02
N ARG A 202 3.33 3.02 -6.69
CA ARG A 202 3.53 1.64 -6.24
C ARG A 202 4.42 1.59 -4.99
N ILE A 203 3.80 1.37 -3.85
CA ILE A 203 4.49 1.04 -2.60
C ILE A 203 4.16 -0.38 -2.12
N GLU A 204 3.08 -0.96 -2.64
CA GLU A 204 2.57 -2.32 -2.43
C GLU A 204 2.06 -2.88 -3.78
N SER A 205 1.26 -3.95 -3.80
CA SER A 205 0.64 -4.44 -5.05
C SER A 205 -0.42 -3.49 -5.61
N ALA A 206 -0.67 -3.57 -6.90
CA ALA A 206 -1.68 -2.73 -7.54
C ALA A 206 -3.09 -2.99 -6.98
N SER A 207 -3.43 -4.25 -6.67
CA SER A 207 -4.72 -4.62 -6.10
C SER A 207 -4.90 -4.13 -4.66
N MET A 208 -3.88 -4.26 -3.81
CA MET A 208 -3.92 -3.75 -2.45
C MET A 208 -4.11 -2.23 -2.43
N LEU A 209 -3.34 -1.51 -3.26
CA LEU A 209 -3.44 -0.05 -3.35
C LEU A 209 -4.75 0.41 -3.99
N TRP A 210 -5.33 -0.40 -4.89
CA TRP A 210 -6.69 -0.14 -5.37
C TRP A 210 -7.69 -0.18 -4.21
N GLU A 211 -7.64 -1.22 -3.41
CA GLU A 211 -8.54 -1.39 -2.27
C GLU A 211 -8.34 -0.33 -1.17
N SER A 212 -7.12 0.10 -0.92
CA SER A 212 -6.80 1.01 0.18
C SER A 212 -6.80 2.50 -0.22
N VAL A 213 -6.52 2.83 -1.48
CA VAL A 213 -6.38 4.22 -1.97
C VAL A 213 -7.52 4.61 -2.91
N TRP A 214 -7.84 3.75 -3.91
CA TRP A 214 -8.90 4.07 -4.86
C TRP A 214 -10.28 3.93 -4.23
N VAL A 215 -10.54 2.83 -3.56
CA VAL A 215 -11.81 2.57 -2.91
C VAL A 215 -11.73 3.01 -1.46
N SER A 216 -11.82 4.32 -1.22
CA SER A 216 -11.79 4.83 0.15
C SER A 216 -12.98 4.33 0.97
N ILE A 217 -12.69 3.82 2.16
CA ILE A 217 -13.69 3.42 3.16
C ILE A 217 -13.62 4.31 4.41
N TRP A 218 -12.65 5.22 4.46
CA TRP A 218 -12.33 5.97 5.66
C TRP A 218 -13.19 7.23 5.82
N GLU A 219 -14.01 7.55 4.82
CA GLU A 219 -15.01 8.63 4.89
C GLU A 219 -16.05 8.42 6.00
N VAL A 220 -16.25 7.17 6.45
CA VAL A 220 -17.12 6.86 7.60
C VAL A 220 -16.54 7.35 8.94
N ILE A 221 -15.26 7.67 8.99
CA ILE A 221 -14.58 8.21 10.15
C ILE A 221 -14.15 9.65 9.83
N PRO A 222 -14.84 10.69 10.37
CA PRO A 222 -14.59 12.10 10.00
C PRO A 222 -13.14 12.53 10.17
N GLN A 223 -12.42 11.97 11.14
CA GLN A 223 -11.02 12.29 11.41
C GLN A 223 -10.07 11.75 10.32
N LEU A 224 -10.49 10.68 9.61
CA LEU A 224 -9.74 10.02 8.55
C LEU A 224 -10.28 10.37 7.16
N SER A 225 -11.37 11.17 7.10
CA SER A 225 -11.94 11.57 5.81
C SER A 225 -10.87 12.25 4.96
N GLU A 226 -10.67 11.71 3.80
CA GLU A 226 -9.61 12.09 2.87
C GLU A 226 -9.87 13.48 2.32
N ARG A 227 -9.01 14.42 2.70
CA ARG A 227 -9.15 15.80 2.24
C ARG A 227 -8.49 15.96 0.86
N GLY A 228 -9.32 16.33 -0.12
CA GLY A 228 -8.82 16.70 -1.46
C GLY A 228 -8.41 15.54 -2.35
N ILE A 229 -8.78 14.29 -2.03
CA ILE A 229 -8.59 13.17 -2.95
C ILE A 229 -9.47 13.38 -4.19
N GLN A 230 -8.85 13.21 -5.36
CA GLN A 230 -9.55 13.21 -6.63
C GLN A 230 -9.25 11.90 -7.37
N ARG A 231 -10.29 11.31 -7.95
CA ARG A 231 -10.22 10.09 -8.76
C ARG A 231 -10.65 10.43 -10.17
N VAL A 232 -9.73 10.32 -11.10
CA VAL A 232 -9.97 10.71 -12.48
C VAL A 232 -9.49 9.67 -13.46
N LYS A 233 -10.17 9.58 -14.58
CA LYS A 233 -9.73 8.87 -15.78
C LYS A 233 -9.08 9.89 -16.71
N LEU A 234 -7.80 9.67 -17.02
CA LEU A 234 -7.03 10.46 -17.97
C LEU A 234 -6.81 9.64 -19.23
N VAL A 235 -7.11 10.24 -20.38
CA VAL A 235 -6.90 9.63 -21.71
C VAL A 235 -6.01 10.54 -22.54
N ALA A 236 -4.87 10.03 -23.02
CA ALA A 236 -3.96 10.74 -23.91
C ALA A 236 -3.40 9.79 -24.98
N SER A 237 -3.44 10.21 -26.23
CA SER A 237 -2.98 9.42 -27.40
C SER A 237 -3.56 7.99 -27.46
N GLY A 238 -4.84 7.83 -27.13
CA GLY A 238 -5.52 6.53 -27.12
C GLY A 238 -5.11 5.58 -25.99
N GLN A 239 -4.36 6.06 -25.00
CA GLN A 239 -4.06 5.34 -23.78
C GLN A 239 -4.86 5.92 -22.62
N GLU A 240 -5.44 5.03 -21.79
CA GLU A 240 -6.14 5.44 -20.59
C GLU A 240 -5.35 5.09 -19.34
N MET A 241 -5.53 5.91 -18.33
CA MET A 241 -4.95 5.75 -17.01
C MET A 241 -5.94 6.22 -15.94
N LEU A 242 -6.11 5.43 -14.90
CA LEU A 242 -6.86 5.82 -13.72
C LEU A 242 -5.89 6.47 -12.74
N LEU A 243 -6.20 7.68 -12.32
CA LEU A 243 -5.39 8.44 -11.37
C LEU A 243 -6.17 8.68 -10.09
N CYS A 244 -5.56 8.32 -8.98
CA CYS A 244 -5.93 8.84 -7.68
C CYS A 244 -4.86 9.85 -7.26
N VAL A 245 -5.27 11.03 -6.86
CA VAL A 245 -4.34 12.09 -6.46
C VAL A 245 -4.78 12.72 -5.14
N GLN A 246 -3.81 13.09 -4.32
CA GLN A 246 -4.04 13.72 -3.03
C GLN A 246 -3.01 14.81 -2.76
N PRO A 247 -3.40 15.99 -2.24
CA PRO A 247 -2.45 16.97 -1.75
C PRO A 247 -1.57 16.40 -0.64
N VAL A 248 -0.27 16.64 -0.71
CA VAL A 248 0.65 16.25 0.36
C VAL A 248 0.32 17.03 1.64
N PRO A 249 0.13 16.40 2.80
CA PRO A 249 -0.35 17.09 4.02
C PRO A 249 0.47 18.32 4.43
N HIS A 250 1.80 18.25 4.29
CA HIS A 250 2.72 19.32 4.68
C HIS A 250 3.15 20.23 3.52
N ASP A 251 2.75 19.91 2.29
CA ASP A 251 2.96 20.73 1.09
C ASP A 251 1.73 20.64 0.17
N PRO A 252 0.65 21.36 0.46
CA PRO A 252 -0.61 21.23 -0.28
C PRO A 252 -0.53 21.72 -1.73
N ARG A 253 0.62 22.25 -2.17
CA ARG A 253 0.89 22.55 -3.58
C ARG A 253 1.53 21.40 -4.34
N THR A 254 1.88 20.33 -3.67
CA THR A 254 2.40 19.08 -4.26
C THR A 254 1.32 18.00 -4.19
N LEU A 255 1.14 17.24 -5.27
CA LEU A 255 0.23 16.11 -5.36
C LEU A 255 0.97 14.80 -5.24
N ASP A 256 0.54 13.93 -4.35
CA ASP A 256 0.79 12.50 -4.47
C ASP A 256 -0.05 11.91 -5.60
N VAL A 257 0.56 11.04 -6.39
CA VAL A 257 -0.07 10.44 -7.56
C VAL A 257 0.04 8.92 -7.51
N TRP A 258 -1.10 8.25 -7.55
CA TRP A 258 -1.24 6.82 -7.81
C TRP A 258 -1.88 6.63 -9.18
N ALA A 259 -1.33 5.73 -9.97
CA ALA A 259 -1.79 5.51 -11.33
C ALA A 259 -1.90 4.01 -11.65
N TRP A 260 -3.01 3.63 -12.26
CA TRP A 260 -3.25 2.29 -12.82
C TRP A 260 -3.49 2.41 -14.32
N SER A 261 -2.87 1.53 -15.10
CA SER A 261 -2.99 1.55 -16.56
C SER A 261 -2.77 0.13 -17.13
N ALA A 262 -3.47 -0.19 -18.21
CA ALA A 262 -3.25 -1.42 -18.95
C ALA A 262 -1.88 -1.47 -19.67
N ARG A 263 -1.25 -0.32 -19.87
CA ARG A 263 0.04 -0.18 -20.56
C ARG A 263 1.03 0.62 -19.72
N PRO A 264 2.34 0.50 -19.97
CA PRO A 264 3.36 1.30 -19.30
C PRO A 264 3.13 2.80 -19.44
N MET A 265 3.63 3.57 -18.47
CA MET A 265 3.70 5.03 -18.57
C MET A 265 4.47 5.44 -19.83
N THR A 266 3.95 6.42 -20.53
CA THR A 266 4.62 7.05 -21.68
C THR A 266 4.91 8.52 -21.39
N GLY A 267 5.84 9.12 -22.13
CA GLY A 267 6.13 10.55 -22.01
C GLY A 267 4.89 11.42 -22.29
N VAL A 268 3.98 10.96 -23.14
CA VAL A 268 2.72 11.67 -23.43
C VAL A 268 1.78 11.64 -22.21
N LEU A 269 1.61 10.48 -21.57
CA LEU A 269 0.80 10.34 -20.36
C LEU A 269 1.41 11.17 -19.22
N LEU A 270 2.72 11.10 -19.03
CA LEU A 270 3.42 11.90 -18.03
C LEU A 270 3.24 13.40 -18.24
N THR A 271 3.36 13.87 -19.50
CA THR A 271 3.14 15.27 -19.86
C THR A 271 1.69 15.68 -19.58
N ALA A 272 0.72 14.82 -19.87
CA ALA A 272 -0.69 15.08 -19.58
C ALA A 272 -0.96 15.18 -18.07
N VAL A 273 -0.36 14.32 -17.25
CA VAL A 273 -0.47 14.40 -15.78
C VAL A 273 0.12 15.71 -15.26
N ARG A 274 1.31 16.11 -15.73
CA ARG A 274 1.99 17.36 -15.32
C ARG A 274 1.18 18.59 -15.71
N ASP A 275 0.63 18.62 -16.95
CA ASP A 275 -0.19 19.75 -17.44
C ASP A 275 -1.52 19.82 -16.69
N TRP A 276 -2.18 18.68 -16.47
CA TRP A 276 -3.41 18.63 -15.69
C TRP A 276 -3.18 19.16 -14.27
N ALA A 277 -2.17 18.68 -13.55
CA ALA A 277 -1.83 19.15 -12.22
C ALA A 277 -1.47 20.65 -12.21
N HIS A 278 -0.77 21.15 -13.26
CA HIS A 278 -0.49 22.58 -13.44
C HIS A 278 -1.76 23.42 -13.56
N ARG A 279 -2.75 22.95 -14.38
CA ARG A 279 -4.05 23.63 -14.52
C ARG A 279 -4.86 23.62 -13.23
N GLN A 280 -4.68 22.59 -12.37
CA GLN A 280 -5.26 22.53 -11.02
C GLN A 280 -4.51 23.41 -10.01
N LYS A 281 -3.48 24.19 -10.45
CA LYS A 281 -2.66 25.10 -9.62
C LYS A 281 -1.70 24.41 -8.66
N TYR A 282 -1.40 23.13 -8.85
CA TYR A 282 -0.32 22.48 -8.13
C TYR A 282 1.04 22.87 -8.70
N ARG A 283 2.06 22.88 -7.84
CA ARG A 283 3.43 23.24 -8.20
C ARG A 283 4.27 22.03 -8.60
N ALA A 284 4.00 20.91 -7.95
CA ALA A 284 4.73 19.65 -8.19
C ALA A 284 3.81 18.45 -8.12
N VAL A 285 4.25 17.35 -8.70
CA VAL A 285 3.71 16.00 -8.52
C VAL A 285 4.77 15.12 -7.87
N ARG A 286 4.35 14.27 -6.94
CA ARG A 286 5.18 13.30 -6.24
C ARG A 286 4.75 11.89 -6.63
N MET A 287 5.67 11.08 -7.13
CA MET A 287 5.39 9.76 -7.65
C MET A 287 6.41 8.74 -7.14
N VAL A 288 5.94 7.56 -6.74
CA VAL A 288 6.80 6.40 -6.51
C VAL A 288 6.77 5.56 -7.77
N VAL A 289 7.91 5.37 -8.41
CA VAL A 289 8.01 4.70 -9.71
C VAL A 289 9.21 3.75 -9.77
N ASP A 290 9.16 2.79 -10.70
CA ASP A 290 10.30 1.95 -11.04
C ASP A 290 11.35 2.72 -11.88
N GLU A 291 12.51 2.11 -12.06
CA GLU A 291 13.62 2.70 -12.82
C GLU A 291 13.25 3.02 -14.28
N ASN A 292 12.42 2.19 -14.91
CA ASN A 292 12.04 2.39 -16.30
C ASN A 292 11.12 3.61 -16.47
N THR A 293 10.17 3.77 -15.57
CA THR A 293 9.32 4.95 -15.53
C THR A 293 10.12 6.21 -15.16
N ALA A 294 11.06 6.09 -14.24
CA ALA A 294 11.94 7.21 -13.85
C ALA A 294 12.78 7.78 -15.03
N LYS A 295 13.18 6.94 -15.98
CA LYS A 295 13.90 7.39 -17.21
C LYS A 295 13.08 8.38 -18.04
N LEU A 296 11.75 8.38 -17.93
CA LEU A 296 10.87 9.34 -18.63
C LEU A 296 10.94 10.75 -18.03
N PHE A 297 11.40 10.89 -16.80
CA PHE A 297 11.40 12.16 -16.08
C PHE A 297 12.51 13.11 -16.54
N GLY A 298 13.58 12.56 -17.12
CA GLY A 298 14.77 13.34 -17.52
C GLY A 298 15.41 14.02 -16.31
N ASN A 299 15.87 15.26 -16.51
CA ASN A 299 16.53 16.06 -15.47
C ASN A 299 15.54 16.89 -14.63
N ASP A 300 14.23 16.79 -14.91
CA ASP A 300 13.21 17.61 -14.25
C ASP A 300 12.81 17.07 -12.85
N ALA A 301 13.17 15.83 -12.51
CA ALA A 301 12.75 15.18 -11.29
C ALA A 301 13.88 15.02 -10.28
N GLU A 302 13.57 15.28 -9.03
CA GLU A 302 14.45 15.03 -7.89
C GLU A 302 14.02 13.77 -7.16
N GLY A 303 14.95 12.81 -7.01
CA GLY A 303 14.71 11.62 -6.20
C GLY A 303 14.87 11.93 -4.72
N ASP A 304 13.94 11.46 -3.89
CA ASP A 304 14.09 11.54 -2.44
C ASP A 304 14.59 10.20 -1.84
N PRO A 305 14.93 10.16 -0.55
CA PRO A 305 15.43 8.94 0.10
C PRO A 305 14.45 7.77 0.13
N PHE A 306 13.14 8.03 -0.01
CA PHE A 306 12.14 6.98 0.07
C PHE A 306 12.29 5.99 -1.10
N SER A 307 12.51 4.73 -0.76
CA SER A 307 12.55 3.63 -1.73
C SER A 307 12.00 2.35 -1.11
N ARG A 308 11.49 1.48 -1.97
CA ARG A 308 11.07 0.12 -1.59
C ARG A 308 11.64 -0.91 -2.56
N SER A 309 11.89 -2.09 -2.04
CA SER A 309 12.26 -3.26 -2.82
C SER A 309 11.13 -4.27 -2.77
N ILE A 310 10.63 -4.66 -3.93
CA ILE A 310 9.60 -5.69 -4.03
C ILE A 310 10.29 -7.02 -4.26
N TRP A 311 10.04 -7.96 -3.36
CA TRP A 311 10.63 -9.28 -3.37
C TRP A 311 9.60 -10.32 -3.76
N SER A 312 10.05 -11.45 -4.30
CA SER A 312 9.17 -12.53 -4.66
C SER A 312 9.77 -13.89 -4.36
N ARG A 313 8.87 -14.87 -4.13
CA ARG A 313 9.17 -16.29 -4.05
C ARG A 313 8.17 -17.05 -4.90
N ARG A 314 8.62 -18.01 -5.67
CA ARG A 314 7.75 -19.04 -6.28
C ARG A 314 7.62 -20.22 -5.32
N THR A 315 6.42 -20.78 -5.20
CA THR A 315 6.11 -21.93 -4.33
C THR A 315 6.00 -23.21 -5.13
#